data_de17d4dd926df11e5101eff88b943025
#
_entry.id   de17d4dd926df11e5101eff88b943025
#
_cell.length_a   1.000
_cell.length_b   1.000
_cell.length_c   1.000
_cell.angle_alpha   90.00
_cell.angle_beta   90.00
_cell.angle_gamma   90.00
#
_symmetry.space_group_name_H-M   'P 1'
#
loop_
_entity.id
_entity.type
_entity.pdbx_description
1 polymer ?
#
loop_
_entity_poly.entity_id
_entity_poly.type
_entity_poly.pdbx_seq_one_letter_code
_entity_poly.pdbx_strand_id
1 'polypeptide(L)'
;MEVLNYALCVLASYVLGAIPFGLIIVKIGTGKDVRGVGSGRTGGTNAMRAAGVFAGVLTAIFDVLKGAATYLLVLQFSPGNAWLQVVCGLAAILGHNYSIFLMHRNEEGKLQLTGGAGGATCLGGAIAIWPHIWTIILPLGLLVYIIIGYASVTTMSIALIATGVFIYRAVMGYASWIYVVYGVVSEILLIWALRPNIKRLIDGTERSVGIRSYIQRSKAGKRPDFYNGDDLD
;
A
#
# COMPACT_ATOMS: atom_id res chain seq x y z
N MET A 1 31.72 10.30 -1.87
CA MET A 1 30.66 10.98 -1.12
C MET A 1 29.26 10.71 -1.73
N GLU A 2 29.09 10.76 -3.05
CA GLU A 2 27.80 10.56 -3.70
C GLU A 2 27.14 9.19 -3.40
N VAL A 3 27.89 8.10 -3.49
CA VAL A 3 27.38 6.75 -3.20
C VAL A 3 26.85 6.63 -1.77
N LEU A 4 27.53 7.23 -0.81
CA LEU A 4 27.07 7.28 0.58
C LEU A 4 25.75 8.06 0.70
N ASN A 5 25.65 9.20 0.02
CA ASN A 5 24.44 10.01 0.04
C ASN A 5 23.25 9.24 -0.57
N TYR A 6 23.46 8.49 -1.67
CA TYR A 6 22.42 7.65 -2.27
C TYR A 6 21.98 6.52 -1.31
N ALA A 7 22.94 5.86 -0.68
CA ALA A 7 22.64 4.82 0.30
C ALA A 7 21.84 5.37 1.50
N LEU A 8 22.21 6.54 2.02
CA LEU A 8 21.47 7.21 3.09
C LEU A 8 20.06 7.62 2.66
N CYS A 9 19.90 8.14 1.44
CA CYS A 9 18.59 8.50 0.88
C CYS A 9 17.65 7.27 0.78
N VAL A 10 18.17 6.16 0.28
CA VAL A 10 17.41 4.90 0.16
C VAL A 10 17.05 4.34 1.53
N LEU A 11 17.99 4.33 2.48
CA LEU A 11 17.76 3.88 3.85
C LEU A 11 16.71 4.76 4.55
N ALA A 12 16.81 6.08 4.43
CA ALA A 12 15.83 7.01 4.98
C ALA A 12 14.44 6.79 4.37
N SER A 13 14.37 6.52 3.07
CA SER A 13 13.11 6.20 2.37
C SER A 13 12.50 4.89 2.88
N TYR A 14 13.30 3.86 3.15
CA TYR A 14 12.84 2.62 3.76
C TYR A 14 12.29 2.88 5.18
N VAL A 15 13.03 3.61 6.02
CA VAL A 15 12.61 3.93 7.39
C VAL A 15 11.32 4.74 7.40
N LEU A 16 11.21 5.75 6.53
CA LEU A 16 9.99 6.53 6.35
C LEU A 16 8.80 5.64 5.94
N GLY A 17 9.01 4.76 4.97
CA GLY A 17 8.03 3.77 4.53
C GLY A 17 7.62 2.80 5.64
N ALA A 18 8.55 2.46 6.53
CA ALA A 18 8.33 1.51 7.62
C ALA A 18 7.42 2.04 8.74
N ILE A 19 7.17 3.36 8.83
CA ILE A 19 6.26 3.93 9.85
C ILE A 19 4.88 3.29 9.72
N PRO A 20 4.37 2.59 10.75
CA PRO A 20 3.14 1.82 10.68
C PRO A 20 1.92 2.67 11.06
N PHE A 21 1.54 3.63 10.20
CA PHE A 21 0.46 4.58 10.51
C PHE A 21 -0.85 3.91 10.87
N GLY A 22 -1.23 2.80 10.23
CA GLY A 22 -2.46 2.10 10.58
C GLY A 22 -2.46 1.52 11.99
N LEU A 23 -1.31 1.01 12.47
CA LEU A 23 -1.18 0.59 13.86
C LEU A 23 -1.31 1.78 14.80
N ILE A 24 -0.61 2.89 14.51
CA ILE A 24 -0.61 4.10 15.35
C ILE A 24 -2.03 4.67 15.45
N ILE A 25 -2.70 4.86 14.31
CA ILE A 25 -4.04 5.48 14.25
C ILE A 25 -5.07 4.63 14.98
N VAL A 26 -5.09 3.31 14.73
CA VAL A 26 -6.03 2.39 15.38
C VAL A 26 -5.76 2.33 16.88
N LYS A 27 -4.49 2.25 17.29
CA LYS A 27 -4.13 2.18 18.72
C LYS A 27 -4.51 3.43 19.47
N ILE A 28 -4.29 4.62 18.88
CA ILE A 28 -4.67 5.91 19.50
C ILE A 28 -6.21 6.04 19.55
N GLY A 29 -6.90 5.67 18.46
CA GLY A 29 -8.34 5.88 18.36
C GLY A 29 -9.20 4.89 19.16
N THR A 30 -8.72 3.64 19.36
CA THR A 30 -9.54 2.57 19.96
C THR A 30 -8.86 1.75 21.04
N GLY A 31 -7.56 1.95 21.27
CA GLY A 31 -6.75 1.08 22.14
C GLY A 31 -6.42 -0.30 21.56
N LYS A 32 -7.04 -0.70 20.45
CA LYS A 32 -6.87 -2.02 19.83
C LYS A 32 -5.56 -2.11 19.04
N ASP A 33 -5.10 -3.34 18.81
CA ASP A 33 -4.00 -3.62 17.87
C ASP A 33 -4.59 -4.07 16.53
N VAL A 34 -4.32 -3.33 15.46
CA VAL A 34 -4.81 -3.63 14.11
C VAL A 34 -4.33 -5.00 13.59
N ARG A 35 -3.22 -5.52 14.13
CA ARG A 35 -2.65 -6.81 13.74
C ARG A 35 -3.49 -8.00 14.23
N GLY A 36 -4.27 -7.83 15.28
CA GLY A 36 -5.25 -8.81 15.76
C GLY A 36 -6.56 -8.83 14.96
N VAL A 37 -6.72 -7.95 13.96
CA VAL A 37 -7.98 -7.78 13.23
C VAL A 37 -7.81 -8.23 11.78
N GLY A 38 -8.82 -8.89 11.23
CA GLY A 38 -8.96 -9.16 9.80
C GLY A 38 -7.72 -9.82 9.17
N SER A 39 -7.01 -9.09 8.32
CA SER A 39 -5.84 -9.61 7.62
C SER A 39 -4.53 -9.58 8.43
N GLY A 40 -4.53 -9.01 9.62
CA GLY A 40 -3.32 -8.77 10.41
C GLY A 40 -2.39 -7.68 9.86
N ARG A 41 -2.77 -7.02 8.76
CA ARG A 41 -1.96 -5.98 8.10
C ARG A 41 -2.24 -4.60 8.66
N THR A 42 -1.28 -3.68 8.52
CA THR A 42 -1.37 -2.30 9.02
C THR A 42 -1.90 -1.29 8.00
N GLY A 43 -2.40 -1.73 6.84
CA GLY A 43 -2.91 -0.84 5.80
C GLY A 43 -4.34 -0.33 6.05
N GLY A 44 -4.77 0.68 5.25
CA GLY A 44 -6.03 1.41 5.42
C GLY A 44 -7.28 0.53 5.48
N THR A 45 -7.41 -0.50 4.63
CA THR A 45 -8.58 -1.40 4.65
C THR A 45 -8.70 -2.16 5.98
N ASN A 46 -7.58 -2.58 6.57
CA ASN A 46 -7.60 -3.29 7.85
C ASN A 46 -7.81 -2.32 9.02
N ALA A 47 -7.25 -1.12 8.94
CA ALA A 47 -7.54 -0.04 9.89
C ALA A 47 -9.03 0.34 9.88
N MET A 48 -9.66 0.35 8.68
CA MET A 48 -11.11 0.57 8.54
C MET A 48 -11.92 -0.51 9.27
N ARG A 49 -11.53 -1.78 9.15
CA ARG A 49 -12.17 -2.89 9.88
C ARG A 49 -12.01 -2.76 11.39
N ALA A 50 -10.84 -2.34 11.85
CA ALA A 50 -10.52 -2.25 13.26
C ALA A 50 -11.13 -1.03 13.98
N ALA A 51 -11.25 0.11 13.29
CA ALA A 51 -11.58 1.40 13.91
C ALA A 51 -12.50 2.30 13.05
N GLY A 52 -13.13 1.73 12.02
CA GLY A 52 -14.09 2.43 11.16
C GLY A 52 -13.47 3.20 10.00
N VAL A 53 -14.33 3.77 9.15
CA VAL A 53 -13.97 4.39 7.86
C VAL A 53 -12.94 5.51 8.04
N PHE A 54 -13.11 6.35 9.05
CA PHE A 54 -12.21 7.48 9.30
C PHE A 54 -10.76 7.02 9.54
N ALA A 55 -10.57 6.00 10.39
CA ALA A 55 -9.25 5.43 10.66
C ALA A 55 -8.62 4.84 9.39
N GLY A 56 -9.43 4.16 8.55
CA GLY A 56 -8.97 3.60 7.29
C GLY A 56 -8.52 4.67 6.29
N VAL A 57 -9.32 5.72 6.12
CA VAL A 57 -9.00 6.83 5.20
C VAL A 57 -7.76 7.58 5.70
N LEU A 58 -7.70 7.90 6.98
CA LEU A 58 -6.55 8.58 7.57
C LEU A 58 -5.26 7.76 7.42
N THR A 59 -5.34 6.45 7.64
CA THR A 59 -4.21 5.53 7.40
C THR A 59 -3.78 5.57 5.94
N ALA A 60 -4.72 5.50 4.99
CA ALA A 60 -4.41 5.54 3.56
C ALA A 60 -3.74 6.86 3.16
N ILE A 61 -4.22 7.99 3.67
CA ILE A 61 -3.62 9.32 3.44
C ILE A 61 -2.16 9.35 3.90
N PHE A 62 -1.89 8.96 5.16
CA PHE A 62 -0.51 8.94 5.67
C PHE A 62 0.39 7.94 4.94
N ASP A 63 -0.15 6.80 4.50
CA ASP A 63 0.60 5.82 3.71
C ASP A 63 0.91 6.35 2.29
N VAL A 64 0.04 7.17 1.68
CA VAL A 64 0.34 7.90 0.44
C VAL A 64 1.40 8.97 0.70
N LEU A 65 1.21 9.78 1.74
CA LEU A 65 2.13 10.87 2.06
C LEU A 65 3.55 10.39 2.32
N LYS A 66 3.75 9.27 3.04
CA LYS A 66 5.09 8.73 3.27
C LYS A 66 5.76 8.24 1.99
N GLY A 67 5.00 7.68 1.05
CA GLY A 67 5.50 7.32 -0.28
C GLY A 67 5.88 8.55 -1.10
N ALA A 68 5.04 9.59 -1.11
CA ALA A 68 5.31 10.83 -1.81
C ALA A 68 6.48 11.61 -1.20
N ALA A 69 6.63 11.58 0.12
CA ALA A 69 7.69 12.31 0.82
C ALA A 69 9.12 11.80 0.49
N THR A 70 9.27 10.60 -0.09
CA THR A 70 10.59 10.13 -0.58
C THR A 70 11.18 11.07 -1.62
N TYR A 71 10.33 11.80 -2.37
CA TYR A 71 10.79 12.80 -3.33
C TYR A 71 11.54 13.95 -2.67
N LEU A 72 11.13 14.36 -1.47
CA LEU A 72 11.83 15.42 -0.72
C LEU A 72 13.26 14.99 -0.35
N LEU A 73 13.45 13.71 -0.03
CA LEU A 73 14.78 13.15 0.21
C LEU A 73 15.63 13.17 -1.07
N VAL A 74 15.04 12.77 -2.21
CA VAL A 74 15.74 12.82 -3.50
C VAL A 74 16.12 14.24 -3.88
N LEU A 75 15.23 15.22 -3.68
CA LEU A 75 15.53 16.63 -3.94
C LEU A 75 16.72 17.14 -3.10
N GLN A 76 16.83 16.68 -1.86
CA GLN A 76 17.91 17.08 -0.96
C GLN A 76 19.28 16.48 -1.37
N PHE A 77 19.30 15.24 -1.85
CA PHE A 77 20.55 14.51 -2.08
C PHE A 77 21.00 14.49 -3.54
N SER A 78 20.07 14.44 -4.49
CA SER A 78 20.38 14.39 -5.93
C SER A 78 19.16 14.79 -6.78
N PRO A 79 18.87 16.10 -6.91
CA PRO A 79 17.77 16.60 -7.71
C PRO A 79 17.84 16.08 -9.15
N GLY A 80 16.70 15.62 -9.69
CA GLY A 80 16.59 15.14 -11.07
C GLY A 80 17.13 13.74 -11.33
N ASN A 81 17.66 13.04 -10.33
CA ASN A 81 18.11 11.65 -10.49
C ASN A 81 16.92 10.69 -10.53
N ALA A 82 16.49 10.30 -11.73
CA ALA A 82 15.34 9.42 -11.94
C ALA A 82 15.53 8.02 -11.32
N TRP A 83 16.75 7.46 -11.37
CA TRP A 83 17.03 6.18 -10.74
C TRP A 83 16.92 6.24 -9.23
N LEU A 84 17.46 7.28 -8.60
CA LEU A 84 17.35 7.45 -7.15
C LEU A 84 15.89 7.62 -6.74
N GLN A 85 15.10 8.36 -7.52
CA GLN A 85 13.67 8.54 -7.29
C GLN A 85 12.90 7.21 -7.31
N VAL A 86 13.18 6.36 -8.31
CA VAL A 86 12.59 5.02 -8.43
C VAL A 86 12.98 4.14 -7.23
N VAL A 87 14.28 4.07 -6.92
CA VAL A 87 14.78 3.22 -5.84
C VAL A 87 14.27 3.67 -4.47
N CYS A 88 14.20 4.97 -4.19
CA CYS A 88 13.64 5.51 -2.95
C CYS A 88 12.14 5.20 -2.81
N GLY A 89 11.37 5.34 -3.88
CA GLY A 89 9.96 4.97 -3.89
C GLY A 89 9.74 3.48 -3.61
N LEU A 90 10.54 2.61 -4.23
CA LEU A 90 10.52 1.15 -4.00
C LEU A 90 10.96 0.80 -2.57
N ALA A 91 11.97 1.48 -2.03
CA ALA A 91 12.42 1.31 -0.65
C ALA A 91 11.31 1.65 0.36
N ALA A 92 10.51 2.70 0.10
CA ALA A 92 9.36 3.03 0.94
C ALA A 92 8.27 1.95 0.88
N ILE A 93 8.02 1.34 -0.29
CA ILE A 93 7.08 0.21 -0.41
C ILE A 93 7.60 -0.99 0.39
N LEU A 94 8.88 -1.31 0.27
CA LEU A 94 9.51 -2.38 1.06
C LEU A 94 9.39 -2.11 2.56
N GLY A 95 9.67 -0.89 3.01
CA GLY A 95 9.52 -0.48 4.40
C GLY A 95 8.08 -0.63 4.89
N HIS A 96 7.09 -0.25 4.08
CA HIS A 96 5.68 -0.42 4.41
C HIS A 96 5.27 -1.90 4.51
N ASN A 97 5.76 -2.75 3.61
CA ASN A 97 5.39 -4.17 3.57
C ASN A 97 6.11 -4.99 4.64
N TYR A 98 7.35 -4.61 4.95
CA TYR A 98 8.27 -5.30 5.86
C TYR A 98 8.89 -4.29 6.82
N SER A 99 8.07 -3.79 7.76
CA SER A 99 8.47 -2.72 8.67
C SER A 99 9.42 -3.22 9.75
N ILE A 100 10.57 -2.55 9.88
CA ILE A 100 11.52 -2.79 10.97
C ILE A 100 10.89 -2.48 12.34
N PHE A 101 9.93 -1.54 12.41
CA PHE A 101 9.23 -1.20 13.64
C PHE A 101 8.20 -2.26 14.09
N LEU A 102 7.87 -3.22 13.21
CA LEU A 102 6.93 -4.30 13.48
C LEU A 102 7.63 -5.67 13.50
N MET A 103 8.95 -5.67 13.64
CA MET A 103 9.74 -6.88 13.75
C MET A 103 9.39 -7.63 15.04
N HIS A 104 9.12 -8.92 14.91
CA HIS A 104 8.83 -9.82 16.03
C HIS A 104 9.39 -11.21 15.77
N ARG A 105 9.40 -12.06 16.78
CA ARG A 105 9.71 -13.49 16.61
C ARG A 105 8.41 -14.27 16.46
N ASN A 106 8.36 -15.16 15.46
CA ASN A 106 7.24 -16.08 15.30
C ASN A 106 7.33 -17.24 16.33
N GLU A 107 6.36 -18.14 16.32
CA GLU A 107 6.29 -19.31 17.21
C GLU A 107 7.51 -20.23 17.10
N GLU A 108 8.18 -20.23 15.95
CA GLU A 108 9.41 -20.97 15.70
C GLU A 108 10.68 -20.21 16.15
N GLY A 109 10.54 -19.03 16.77
CA GLY A 109 11.65 -18.18 17.20
C GLY A 109 12.34 -17.41 16.05
N LYS A 110 11.87 -17.52 14.79
CA LYS A 110 12.45 -16.84 13.64
C LYS A 110 12.00 -15.37 13.61
N LEU A 111 12.92 -14.48 13.25
CA LEU A 111 12.60 -13.06 13.04
C LEU A 111 11.66 -12.92 11.83
N GLN A 112 10.56 -12.21 12.03
CA GLN A 112 9.57 -11.91 11.02
C GLN A 112 9.31 -10.40 10.97
N LEU A 113 9.34 -9.84 9.77
CA LEU A 113 8.93 -8.48 9.47
C LEU A 113 7.50 -8.51 8.91
N THR A 114 6.64 -7.70 9.48
CA THR A 114 5.25 -7.55 9.04
C THR A 114 4.95 -6.09 8.67
N GLY A 115 3.82 -5.86 8.04
CA GLY A 115 3.42 -4.51 7.62
C GLY A 115 2.11 -4.51 6.83
N GLY A 116 1.98 -3.56 5.92
CA GLY A 116 0.84 -3.47 5.01
C GLY A 116 1.03 -4.26 3.70
N ALA A 117 0.29 -3.87 2.67
CA ALA A 117 0.39 -4.45 1.32
C ALA A 117 1.03 -3.50 0.30
N GLY A 118 1.23 -2.23 0.64
CA GLY A 118 2.00 -1.27 -0.12
C GLY A 118 1.24 -0.45 -1.16
N GLY A 119 -0.05 -0.69 -1.41
CA GLY A 119 -0.78 0.01 -2.47
C GLY A 119 -0.83 1.54 -2.30
N ALA A 120 -1.17 2.02 -1.11
CA ALA A 120 -1.21 3.45 -0.83
C ALA A 120 0.20 4.09 -0.92
N THR A 121 1.23 3.40 -0.41
CA THR A 121 2.62 3.86 -0.51
C THR A 121 3.12 3.83 -1.97
N CYS A 122 2.69 2.84 -2.77
CA CYS A 122 2.95 2.79 -4.21
C CYS A 122 2.31 3.99 -4.93
N LEU A 123 1.05 4.33 -4.62
CA LEU A 123 0.43 5.55 -5.15
C LEU A 123 1.24 6.79 -4.78
N GLY A 124 1.70 6.89 -3.53
CA GLY A 124 2.53 7.99 -3.07
C GLY A 124 3.83 8.16 -3.86
N GLY A 125 4.56 7.07 -4.07
CA GLY A 125 5.77 7.10 -4.90
C GLY A 125 5.48 7.41 -6.38
N ALA A 126 4.35 6.95 -6.92
CA ALA A 126 3.90 7.32 -8.26
C ALA A 126 3.58 8.83 -8.36
N ILE A 127 2.96 9.42 -7.34
CA ILE A 127 2.74 10.87 -7.22
C ILE A 127 4.06 11.63 -7.17
N ALA A 128 5.06 11.11 -6.45
CA ALA A 128 6.40 11.67 -6.40
C ALA A 128 7.05 11.74 -7.79
N ILE A 129 6.82 10.75 -8.66
CA ILE A 129 7.32 10.71 -10.03
C ILE A 129 6.53 11.65 -10.94
N TRP A 130 5.21 11.59 -10.87
CA TRP A 130 4.32 12.44 -11.63
C TRP A 130 3.10 12.87 -10.80
N PRO A 131 3.08 14.12 -10.30
CA PRO A 131 2.04 14.57 -9.36
C PRO A 131 0.60 14.35 -9.82
N HIS A 132 0.30 14.46 -11.11
CA HIS A 132 -1.06 14.32 -11.63
C HIS A 132 -1.56 12.87 -11.73
N ILE A 133 -0.73 11.87 -11.48
CA ILE A 133 -1.10 10.44 -11.66
C ILE A 133 -2.28 10.02 -10.76
N TRP A 134 -2.45 10.66 -9.62
CA TRP A 134 -3.56 10.36 -8.70
C TRP A 134 -4.94 10.57 -9.34
N THR A 135 -5.05 11.52 -10.31
CA THR A 135 -6.32 11.78 -11.03
C THR A 135 -6.75 10.61 -11.92
N ILE A 136 -5.84 9.70 -12.21
CA ILE A 136 -6.09 8.46 -12.97
C ILE A 136 -6.23 7.28 -12.01
N ILE A 137 -5.26 7.10 -11.11
CA ILE A 137 -5.21 5.92 -10.23
C ILE A 137 -6.37 5.90 -9.25
N LEU A 138 -6.73 7.04 -8.62
CA LEU A 138 -7.80 7.03 -7.62
C LEU A 138 -9.17 6.68 -8.20
N PRO A 139 -9.64 7.29 -9.31
CA PRO A 139 -10.92 6.90 -9.89
C PRO A 139 -10.95 5.45 -10.38
N LEU A 140 -9.90 5.00 -11.07
CA LEU A 140 -9.83 3.62 -11.54
C LEU A 140 -9.70 2.61 -10.40
N GLY A 141 -8.88 2.91 -9.39
CA GLY A 141 -8.76 2.08 -8.19
C GLY A 141 -10.06 2.00 -7.40
N LEU A 142 -10.80 3.12 -7.28
CA LEU A 142 -12.12 3.14 -6.66
C LEU A 142 -13.12 2.32 -7.47
N LEU A 143 -13.09 2.41 -8.78
CA LEU A 143 -13.92 1.60 -9.67
C LEU A 143 -13.67 0.10 -9.45
N VAL A 144 -12.39 -0.31 -9.41
CA VAL A 144 -12.01 -1.70 -9.10
C VAL A 144 -12.49 -2.10 -7.70
N TYR A 145 -12.33 -1.24 -6.69
CA TYR A 145 -12.80 -1.49 -5.32
C TYR A 145 -14.31 -1.74 -5.26
N ILE A 146 -15.09 -0.94 -5.99
CA ILE A 146 -16.55 -1.02 -6.00
C ILE A 146 -17.03 -2.25 -6.79
N ILE A 147 -16.51 -2.46 -8.00
CA ILE A 147 -17.00 -3.50 -8.93
C ILE A 147 -16.47 -4.88 -8.55
N ILE A 148 -15.16 -5.00 -8.34
CA ILE A 148 -14.54 -6.30 -8.06
C ILE A 148 -14.75 -6.69 -6.59
N GLY A 149 -14.69 -5.72 -5.66
CA GLY A 149 -15.01 -5.93 -4.27
C GLY A 149 -13.98 -6.75 -3.47
N TYR A 150 -12.71 -6.68 -3.83
CA TYR A 150 -11.61 -7.26 -3.07
C TYR A 150 -10.47 -6.24 -2.92
N ALA A 151 -10.10 -5.93 -1.67
CA ALA A 151 -9.04 -4.96 -1.37
C ALA A 151 -7.67 -5.39 -1.92
N SER A 152 -7.39 -6.68 -1.99
CA SER A 152 -6.16 -7.21 -2.57
C SER A 152 -6.05 -6.93 -4.06
N VAL A 153 -7.15 -7.11 -4.81
CA VAL A 153 -7.21 -6.80 -6.24
C VAL A 153 -7.06 -5.30 -6.48
N THR A 154 -7.76 -4.47 -5.69
CA THR A 154 -7.60 -3.00 -5.75
C THR A 154 -6.15 -2.58 -5.49
N THR A 155 -5.49 -3.19 -4.52
CA THR A 155 -4.10 -2.88 -4.20
C THR A 155 -3.17 -3.19 -5.39
N MET A 156 -3.30 -4.35 -6.02
CA MET A 156 -2.50 -4.72 -7.20
C MET A 156 -2.84 -3.81 -8.41
N SER A 157 -4.11 -3.46 -8.61
CA SER A 157 -4.49 -2.58 -9.71
C SER A 157 -3.84 -1.19 -9.65
N ILE A 158 -3.48 -0.68 -8.47
CA ILE A 158 -2.78 0.60 -8.32
C ILE A 158 -1.44 0.58 -9.06
N ALA A 159 -0.61 -0.43 -8.82
CA ALA A 159 0.70 -0.53 -9.47
C ALA A 159 0.57 -0.86 -10.96
N LEU A 160 -0.40 -1.68 -11.34
CA LEU A 160 -0.69 -2.01 -12.74
C LEU A 160 -1.10 -0.75 -13.52
N ILE A 161 -2.01 0.07 -12.97
CA ILE A 161 -2.44 1.33 -13.59
C ILE A 161 -1.24 2.29 -13.68
N ALA A 162 -0.44 2.42 -12.60
CA ALA A 162 0.76 3.25 -12.61
C ALA A 162 1.73 2.82 -13.72
N THR A 163 1.96 1.51 -13.88
CA THR A 163 2.79 0.96 -14.95
C THR A 163 2.27 1.35 -16.33
N GLY A 164 0.96 1.18 -16.59
CA GLY A 164 0.33 1.55 -17.85
C GLY A 164 0.48 3.04 -18.16
N VAL A 165 0.29 3.89 -17.15
CA VAL A 165 0.46 5.35 -17.30
C VAL A 165 1.93 5.70 -17.61
N PHE A 166 2.89 5.09 -16.93
CA PHE A 166 4.30 5.36 -17.18
C PHE A 166 4.75 4.82 -18.56
N ILE A 167 4.24 3.67 -19.01
CA ILE A 167 4.47 3.18 -20.38
C ILE A 167 3.92 4.19 -21.39
N TYR A 168 2.67 4.61 -21.24
CA TYR A 168 2.07 5.60 -22.13
C TYR A 168 2.91 6.89 -22.20
N ARG A 169 3.32 7.41 -21.05
CA ARG A 169 4.14 8.64 -21.00
C ARG A 169 5.53 8.47 -21.61
N ALA A 170 6.13 7.27 -21.45
CA ALA A 170 7.43 6.97 -22.05
C ALA A 170 7.33 6.83 -23.57
N VAL A 171 6.30 6.16 -24.09
CA VAL A 171 6.04 6.01 -25.53
C VAL A 171 5.79 7.38 -26.18
N MET A 172 5.06 8.26 -25.49
CA MET A 172 4.78 9.62 -25.99
C MET A 172 5.94 10.61 -25.79
N GLY A 173 7.07 10.16 -25.24
CA GLY A 173 8.24 11.03 -25.00
C GLY A 173 8.09 11.99 -23.81
N TYR A 174 7.05 11.85 -22.99
CA TYR A 174 6.79 12.74 -21.84
C TYR A 174 7.54 12.34 -20.58
N ALA A 175 8.14 11.15 -20.53
CA ALA A 175 8.83 10.62 -19.37
C ALA A 175 9.90 9.60 -19.76
N SER A 176 10.86 9.39 -18.84
CA SER A 176 11.87 8.33 -19.01
C SER A 176 11.26 6.94 -18.83
N TRP A 177 11.75 5.96 -19.60
CA TRP A 177 11.46 4.52 -19.42
C TRP A 177 11.85 3.99 -18.02
N ILE A 178 12.74 4.69 -17.32
CA ILE A 178 13.13 4.35 -15.94
C ILE A 178 11.91 4.30 -15.01
N TYR A 179 10.90 5.15 -15.23
CA TYR A 179 9.70 5.15 -14.38
C TYR A 179 8.78 3.94 -14.61
N VAL A 180 8.88 3.28 -15.76
CA VAL A 180 8.20 1.99 -15.98
C VAL A 180 8.75 0.93 -15.04
N VAL A 181 10.07 0.96 -14.75
CA VAL A 181 10.69 0.07 -13.77
C VAL A 181 10.05 0.22 -12.39
N TYR A 182 9.75 1.47 -11.97
CA TYR A 182 9.01 1.71 -10.72
C TYR A 182 7.69 0.94 -10.68
N GLY A 183 6.87 1.07 -11.73
CA GLY A 183 5.57 0.42 -11.80
C GLY A 183 5.67 -1.11 -11.75
N VAL A 184 6.52 -1.68 -12.61
CA VAL A 184 6.71 -3.14 -12.71
C VAL A 184 7.25 -3.74 -11.41
N VAL A 185 8.28 -3.13 -10.81
CA VAL A 185 8.86 -3.65 -9.56
C VAL A 185 7.90 -3.45 -8.40
N SER A 186 7.14 -2.34 -8.37
CA SER A 186 6.07 -2.15 -7.39
C SER A 186 5.04 -3.27 -7.48
N GLU A 187 4.57 -3.63 -8.68
CA GLU A 187 3.60 -4.72 -8.86
C GLU A 187 4.14 -6.04 -8.31
N ILE A 188 5.40 -6.37 -8.60
CA ILE A 188 6.06 -7.58 -8.07
C ILE A 188 6.07 -7.56 -6.53
N LEU A 189 6.41 -6.42 -5.91
CA LEU A 189 6.44 -6.27 -4.46
C LEU A 189 5.04 -6.41 -3.83
N LEU A 190 4.02 -5.86 -4.49
CA LEU A 190 2.64 -5.94 -4.02
C LEU A 190 2.09 -7.38 -4.15
N ILE A 191 2.31 -8.04 -5.27
CA ILE A 191 1.95 -9.45 -5.48
C ILE A 191 2.63 -10.32 -4.41
N TRP A 192 3.91 -10.11 -4.19
CA TRP A 192 4.67 -10.85 -3.19
C TRP A 192 4.12 -10.64 -1.78
N ALA A 193 3.80 -9.40 -1.40
CA ALA A 193 3.18 -9.10 -0.12
C ALA A 193 1.77 -9.71 0.00
N LEU A 194 1.01 -9.77 -1.09
CA LEU A 194 -0.37 -10.23 -1.13
C LEU A 194 -0.53 -11.73 -1.40
N ARG A 195 0.56 -12.52 -1.46
CA ARG A 195 0.47 -13.99 -1.70
C ARG A 195 -0.60 -14.71 -0.85
N PRO A 196 -0.73 -14.44 0.47
CA PRO A 196 -1.78 -15.08 1.26
C PRO A 196 -3.19 -14.64 0.85
N ASN A 197 -3.35 -13.41 0.37
CA ASN A 197 -4.63 -12.90 -0.14
C ASN A 197 -4.95 -13.53 -1.50
N ILE A 198 -3.96 -13.64 -2.40
CA ILE A 198 -4.11 -14.29 -3.71
C ILE A 198 -4.51 -15.76 -3.53
N LYS A 199 -3.88 -16.48 -2.59
CA LYS A 199 -4.29 -17.83 -2.27
C LYS A 199 -5.76 -17.89 -1.84
N ARG A 200 -6.19 -17.05 -0.89
CA ARG A 200 -7.61 -16.99 -0.48
C ARG A 200 -8.54 -16.60 -1.62
N LEU A 201 -8.06 -15.75 -2.55
CA LEU A 201 -8.86 -15.39 -3.73
C LEU A 201 -9.11 -16.59 -4.65
N ILE A 202 -8.08 -17.41 -4.88
CA ILE A 202 -8.17 -18.65 -5.66
C ILE A 202 -9.06 -19.67 -4.94
N ASP A 203 -8.92 -19.80 -3.61
CA ASP A 203 -9.70 -20.71 -2.76
C ASP A 203 -11.15 -20.21 -2.52
N GLY A 204 -11.52 -19.01 -3.04
CA GLY A 204 -12.86 -18.39 -2.85
C GLY A 204 -13.13 -17.89 -1.43
N THR A 205 -12.11 -17.79 -0.57
CA THR A 205 -12.22 -17.41 0.86
C THR A 205 -11.69 -16.01 1.16
N GLU A 206 -11.38 -15.21 0.14
CA GLU A 206 -10.89 -13.84 0.35
C GLU A 206 -12.03 -12.93 0.84
N ARG A 207 -11.71 -12.06 1.77
CA ARG A 207 -12.65 -11.12 2.38
C ARG A 207 -13.10 -10.08 1.38
N SER A 208 -14.40 -10.00 1.16
CA SER A 208 -15.01 -8.98 0.29
C SER A 208 -15.03 -7.60 0.96
N VAL A 209 -15.12 -6.56 0.12
CA VAL A 209 -15.28 -5.15 0.51
C VAL A 209 -16.28 -4.47 -0.42
N GLY A 210 -16.68 -3.23 -0.10
CA GLY A 210 -17.55 -2.43 -0.94
C GLY A 210 -18.93 -3.06 -1.14
N ILE A 211 -19.52 -2.87 -2.32
CA ILE A 211 -20.87 -3.36 -2.67
C ILE A 211 -20.96 -4.88 -2.56
N ARG A 212 -19.89 -5.60 -2.92
CA ARG A 212 -19.86 -7.06 -2.83
C ARG A 212 -20.05 -7.55 -1.39
N SER A 213 -19.37 -6.94 -0.42
CA SER A 213 -19.53 -7.24 1.00
C SER A 213 -20.97 -6.99 1.45
N TYR A 214 -21.52 -5.84 1.09
CA TYR A 214 -22.89 -5.46 1.41
C TYR A 214 -23.90 -6.51 0.93
N ILE A 215 -23.82 -6.92 -0.34
CA ILE A 215 -24.74 -7.91 -0.94
C ILE A 215 -24.59 -9.28 -0.27
N GLN A 216 -23.36 -9.74 -0.03
CA GLN A 216 -23.11 -11.04 0.59
C GLN A 216 -23.70 -11.12 2.00
N ARG A 217 -23.50 -10.08 2.82
CA ARG A 217 -24.02 -10.01 4.19
C ARG A 217 -25.54 -9.92 4.20
N SER A 218 -26.13 -9.10 3.33
CA SER A 218 -27.58 -9.00 3.19
C SER A 218 -28.22 -10.35 2.85
N LYS A 219 -27.63 -11.10 1.91
CA LYS A 219 -28.09 -12.45 1.56
C LYS A 219 -27.94 -13.47 2.69
N ALA A 220 -26.96 -13.29 3.56
CA ALA A 220 -26.69 -14.13 4.72
C ALA A 220 -27.54 -13.74 5.95
N GLY A 221 -28.46 -12.77 5.84
CA GLY A 221 -29.26 -12.27 6.97
C GLY A 221 -28.45 -11.52 8.04
N LYS A 222 -27.20 -11.17 7.76
CA LYS A 222 -26.34 -10.38 8.63
C LYS A 222 -26.55 -8.89 8.37
N ARG A 223 -26.23 -8.04 9.37
CA ARG A 223 -26.29 -6.59 9.18
C ARG A 223 -25.43 -6.18 7.99
N PRO A 224 -25.96 -5.48 6.99
CA PRO A 224 -25.21 -5.04 5.83
C PRO A 224 -24.05 -4.11 6.23
N ASP A 225 -22.89 -4.34 5.64
CA ASP A 225 -21.66 -3.60 5.91
C ASP A 225 -20.78 -3.59 4.65
N PHE A 226 -20.03 -2.52 4.43
CA PHE A 226 -19.15 -2.37 3.28
C PHE A 226 -17.72 -2.90 3.52
N TYR A 227 -17.38 -3.34 4.71
CA TYR A 227 -16.00 -3.70 5.06
C TYR A 227 -15.81 -4.90 6.00
N ASN A 228 -16.83 -5.69 6.23
CA ASN A 228 -16.72 -6.93 7.03
C ASN A 228 -16.07 -6.71 8.42
N GLY A 229 -16.60 -5.74 9.18
CA GLY A 229 -16.04 -5.37 10.50
C GLY A 229 -16.46 -6.27 11.67
N ASP A 230 -17.51 -7.06 11.52
CA ASP A 230 -18.13 -7.81 12.62
C ASP A 230 -17.59 -9.25 12.80
N ASP A 231 -16.53 -9.63 12.08
CA ASP A 231 -15.86 -10.93 12.31
C ASP A 231 -14.88 -10.87 13.50
N LEU A 232 -15.20 -10.06 14.50
CA LEU A 232 -14.33 -9.73 15.64
C LEU A 232 -14.81 -10.29 16.98
N ASP A 233 -15.83 -11.18 16.96
CA ASP A 233 -16.33 -11.91 18.13
C ASP A 233 -15.82 -13.34 18.15
#